data_74f287d08701c6bf0e48b823b63a6dfc
#
_entry.id   74f287d08701c6bf0e48b823b63a6dfc
#
_cell.length_a   1.000
_cell.length_b   1.000
_cell.length_c   1.000
_cell.angle_alpha   90.00
_cell.angle_beta   90.00
_cell.angle_gamma   90.00
#
_symmetry.space_group_name_H-M   'P 1'
#
loop_
_entity.id
_entity.type
_entity.pdbx_description
1 polymer ?
#
loop_
_entity_poly.entity_id
_entity_poly.type
_entity_poly.pdbx_seq_one_letter_code
_entity_poly.pdbx_strand_id
1 'polypeptide(L)'
;ILQDHLVAAAAELPLRQADASWYVPDLPQHIAALSAERRLLQSADGGEWYARRRSPARDISIRGIGEAFAIQDQAGKTIGSVDGFRAVHECHPGAVYLHQGRQFEVTDLDLAQRKVRARPVEVDYYTQTTGDKETEILECQAFRQVKDTVARLGRLKVTERVTGFDKRRILGQDRIVSYPLDLPPHTF
;
A
#
# COMPACT_ATOMS: atom_id res chain seq x y z
N ILE A 1 9.03 5.30 -5.62
CA ILE A 1 9.47 4.07 -4.92
C ILE A 1 11.01 4.05 -4.80
N LEU A 2 11.79 3.96 -5.91
CA LEU A 2 13.26 3.87 -5.83
C LEU A 2 13.87 5.03 -5.02
N GLN A 3 13.50 6.26 -5.31
CA GLN A 3 14.00 7.44 -4.59
C GLN A 3 13.71 7.41 -3.09
N ASP A 4 12.55 6.90 -2.68
CA ASP A 4 12.19 6.76 -1.27
C ASP A 4 13.08 5.71 -0.58
N HIS A 5 13.35 4.60 -1.27
CA HIS A 5 14.29 3.58 -0.78
C HIS A 5 15.73 4.10 -0.69
N LEU A 6 16.19 4.92 -1.63
CA LEU A 6 17.50 5.54 -1.55
C LEU A 6 17.61 6.49 -0.35
N VAL A 7 16.57 7.27 -0.07
CA VAL A 7 16.53 8.11 1.15
C VAL A 7 16.52 7.27 2.41
N ALA A 8 15.81 6.13 2.42
CA ALA A 8 15.82 5.21 3.56
C ALA A 8 17.21 4.58 3.77
N ALA A 9 17.86 4.15 2.69
CA ALA A 9 19.22 3.63 2.74
C ALA A 9 20.22 4.69 3.29
N ALA A 10 20.09 5.95 2.81
CA ALA A 10 20.91 7.06 3.28
C ALA A 10 20.71 7.44 4.76
N ALA A 11 19.60 6.98 5.37
CA ALA A 11 19.36 7.16 6.81
C ALA A 11 20.05 6.08 7.66
N GLU A 12 20.33 4.93 7.08
CA GLU A 12 21.05 3.83 7.73
C GLU A 12 22.56 3.95 7.53
N LEU A 13 22.99 4.15 6.28
CA LEU A 13 24.37 4.36 5.88
C LEU A 13 24.45 5.45 4.79
N PRO A 14 25.45 6.35 4.83
CA PRO A 14 25.58 7.37 3.81
C PRO A 14 25.75 6.76 2.41
N LEU A 15 25.05 7.31 1.43
CA LEU A 15 25.25 6.94 0.02
C LEU A 15 26.54 7.54 -0.51
N ARG A 16 27.24 6.78 -1.37
CA ARG A 16 28.45 7.17 -2.08
C ARG A 16 28.29 6.93 -3.58
N GLN A 17 29.04 7.62 -4.41
CA GLN A 17 29.03 7.37 -5.86
C GLN A 17 29.43 5.93 -6.21
N ALA A 18 30.32 5.31 -5.45
CA ALA A 18 30.73 3.92 -5.63
C ALA A 18 29.57 2.92 -5.46
N ASP A 19 28.50 3.29 -4.76
CA ASP A 19 27.33 2.43 -4.52
C ASP A 19 26.48 2.25 -5.78
N ALA A 20 26.75 2.99 -6.86
CA ALA A 20 26.07 2.81 -8.15
C ALA A 20 26.19 1.39 -8.69
N SER A 21 27.29 0.69 -8.39
CA SER A 21 27.47 -0.73 -8.78
C SER A 21 26.54 -1.69 -8.05
N TRP A 22 26.00 -1.29 -6.91
CA TRP A 22 25.15 -2.14 -6.06
C TRP A 22 23.65 -1.85 -6.22
N TYR A 23 23.29 -0.58 -6.43
CA TYR A 23 21.88 -0.18 -6.42
C TYR A 23 21.33 0.02 -7.83
N VAL A 24 21.83 1.03 -8.54
CA VAL A 24 21.34 1.38 -9.89
C VAL A 24 22.42 2.13 -10.66
N PRO A 25 22.56 1.89 -11.96
CA PRO A 25 23.53 2.59 -12.81
C PRO A 25 23.40 4.12 -12.74
N ASP A 26 22.17 4.65 -12.62
CA ASP A 26 21.84 6.07 -12.62
C ASP A 26 21.83 6.70 -11.20
N LEU A 27 22.46 6.06 -10.21
CA LEU A 27 22.52 6.56 -8.82
C LEU A 27 22.95 8.03 -8.72
N PRO A 28 23.98 8.54 -9.46
CA PRO A 28 24.35 9.95 -9.41
C PRO A 28 23.21 10.90 -9.79
N GLN A 29 22.38 10.56 -10.76
CA GLN A 29 21.23 11.35 -11.19
C GLN A 29 20.15 11.40 -10.09
N HIS A 30 19.89 10.25 -9.47
CA HIS A 30 18.96 10.17 -8.33
C HIS A 30 19.45 10.96 -7.13
N ILE A 31 20.73 10.91 -6.80
CA ILE A 31 21.35 11.70 -5.73
C ILE A 31 21.18 13.20 -6.02
N ALA A 32 21.46 13.64 -7.26
CA ALA A 32 21.32 15.04 -7.64
C ALA A 32 19.86 15.52 -7.49
N ALA A 33 18.88 14.75 -7.97
CA ALA A 33 17.46 15.06 -7.83
C ALA A 33 17.03 15.16 -6.36
N LEU A 34 17.39 14.15 -5.54
CA LEU A 34 17.06 14.10 -4.12
C LEU A 34 17.75 15.21 -3.31
N SER A 35 18.95 15.64 -3.72
CA SER A 35 19.64 16.78 -3.10
C SER A 35 18.96 18.09 -3.46
N ALA A 36 18.52 18.28 -4.70
CA ALA A 36 17.75 19.45 -5.13
C ALA A 36 16.39 19.55 -4.37
N GLU A 37 15.74 18.42 -4.11
CA GLU A 37 14.53 18.31 -3.28
C GLU A 37 14.82 18.47 -1.78
N ARG A 38 16.06 18.63 -1.37
CA ARG A 38 16.52 18.69 0.03
C ARG A 38 16.13 17.45 0.85
N ARG A 39 16.00 16.31 0.21
CA ARG A 39 15.76 15.00 0.87
C ARG A 39 17.07 14.34 1.29
N LEU A 40 18.16 14.62 0.57
CA LEU A 40 19.53 14.26 0.94
C LEU A 40 20.34 15.50 1.25
N LEU A 41 21.29 15.36 2.17
CA LEU A 41 22.28 16.37 2.56
C LEU A 41 23.66 15.81 2.26
N GLN A 42 24.48 16.60 1.58
CA GLN A 42 25.86 16.23 1.26
C GLN A 42 26.78 16.51 2.44
N SER A 43 27.76 15.64 2.67
CA SER A 43 28.84 15.86 3.63
C SER A 43 29.71 17.06 3.23
N ALA A 44 30.45 17.61 4.18
CA ALA A 44 31.31 18.79 3.95
C ALA A 44 32.44 18.53 2.95
N ASP A 45 32.92 17.28 2.86
CA ASP A 45 33.96 16.84 1.91
C ASP A 45 33.38 16.48 0.52
N GLY A 46 32.04 16.47 0.39
CA GLY A 46 31.34 16.20 -0.86
C GLY A 46 31.25 14.74 -1.27
N GLY A 47 31.77 13.81 -0.46
CA GLY A 47 31.87 12.38 -0.83
C GLY A 47 30.67 11.52 -0.44
N GLU A 48 29.84 12.00 0.47
CA GLU A 48 28.77 11.22 1.07
C GLU A 48 27.44 12.00 1.12
N TRP A 49 26.32 11.26 1.06
CA TRP A 49 24.98 11.83 1.15
C TRP A 49 24.18 11.13 2.23
N TYR A 50 23.61 11.91 3.12
CA TYR A 50 22.80 11.50 4.28
C TYR A 50 21.34 11.87 4.10
N ALA A 51 20.43 11.06 4.62
CA ALA A 51 19.03 11.44 4.67
C ALA A 51 18.81 12.64 5.61
N ARG A 52 18.05 13.64 5.15
CA ARG A 52 17.65 14.76 5.99
C ARG A 52 16.74 14.35 7.15
N ARG A 53 15.86 13.35 6.92
CA ARG A 53 14.94 12.83 7.94
C ARG A 53 15.54 11.61 8.64
N ARG A 54 15.36 11.54 9.95
CA ARG A 54 15.93 10.48 10.79
C ARG A 54 15.30 9.08 10.54
N SER A 55 14.06 8.99 10.10
CA SER A 55 13.35 7.73 9.93
C SER A 55 12.46 7.74 8.68
N PRO A 56 13.02 7.92 7.47
CA PRO A 56 12.23 7.98 6.23
C PRO A 56 11.56 6.63 5.89
N ALA A 57 12.10 5.52 6.35
CA ALA A 57 11.53 4.19 6.12
C ALA A 57 10.11 4.00 6.66
N ARG A 58 9.69 4.82 7.63
CA ARG A 58 8.32 4.78 8.17
C ARG A 58 7.25 5.16 7.15
N ASP A 59 7.63 5.91 6.13
CA ASP A 59 6.72 6.38 5.08
C ASP A 59 6.70 5.44 3.86
N ILE A 60 7.52 4.39 3.88
CA ILE A 60 7.65 3.43 2.79
C ILE A 60 6.83 2.18 3.12
N SER A 61 5.81 1.91 2.30
CA SER A 61 5.09 0.63 2.35
C SER A 61 5.71 -0.34 1.35
N ILE A 62 6.25 -1.45 1.83
CA ILE A 62 6.74 -2.55 0.97
C ILE A 62 5.63 -3.54 0.61
N ARG A 63 4.43 -3.38 1.16
CA ARG A 63 3.28 -4.28 0.98
C ARG A 63 2.14 -3.64 0.20
N GLY A 64 2.11 -2.32 0.12
CA GLY A 64 1.05 -1.55 -0.53
C GLY A 64 1.56 -0.81 -1.75
N ILE A 65 0.75 -0.78 -2.80
CA ILE A 65 0.97 0.03 -3.99
C ILE A 65 -0.07 1.14 -3.96
N GLY A 66 0.39 2.40 -4.04
CA GLY A 66 -0.49 3.56 -4.13
C GLY A 66 -0.47 4.44 -2.88
N GLU A 67 -1.51 5.25 -2.77
CA GLU A 67 -1.60 6.29 -1.75
C GLU A 67 -2.14 5.74 -0.43
N ALA A 68 -1.64 6.24 0.69
CA ALA A 68 -2.07 5.82 2.01
C ALA A 68 -3.34 6.56 2.45
N PHE A 69 -4.27 5.84 3.06
CA PHE A 69 -5.46 6.34 3.70
C PHE A 69 -5.24 6.41 5.21
N ALA A 70 -5.54 7.55 5.82
CA ALA A 70 -5.48 7.69 7.27
C ALA A 70 -6.75 7.14 7.91
N ILE A 71 -6.60 6.23 8.88
CA ILE A 71 -7.72 5.70 9.65
C ILE A 71 -7.84 6.55 10.92
N GLN A 72 -9.00 7.18 11.12
CA GLN A 72 -9.26 8.10 12.20
C GLN A 72 -10.41 7.61 13.09
N ASP A 73 -10.28 7.84 14.38
CA ASP A 73 -11.37 7.62 15.32
C ASP A 73 -12.41 8.76 15.26
N GLN A 74 -13.46 8.66 16.08
CA GLN A 74 -14.54 9.66 16.14
C GLN A 74 -14.06 11.06 16.56
N ALA A 75 -12.93 11.15 17.26
CA ALA A 75 -12.31 12.43 17.66
C ALA A 75 -11.38 12.99 16.57
N GLY A 76 -11.24 12.32 15.43
CA GLY A 76 -10.35 12.71 14.34
C GLY A 76 -8.88 12.35 14.57
N LYS A 77 -8.56 11.61 15.64
CA LYS A 77 -7.21 11.14 15.92
C LYS A 77 -6.87 9.97 14.99
N THR A 78 -5.74 10.05 14.29
CA THR A 78 -5.23 8.95 13.46
C THR A 78 -4.80 7.78 14.34
N ILE A 79 -5.42 6.62 14.13
CA ILE A 79 -5.13 5.35 14.81
C ILE A 79 -4.27 4.42 13.95
N GLY A 80 -4.26 4.60 12.64
CA GLY A 80 -3.48 3.79 11.71
C GLY A 80 -3.52 4.32 10.30
N SER A 81 -2.93 3.56 9.38
CA SER A 81 -3.03 3.82 7.94
C SER A 81 -3.14 2.51 7.16
N VAL A 82 -3.75 2.59 6.00
CA VAL A 82 -3.92 1.48 5.06
C VAL A 82 -3.64 1.98 3.64
N ASP A 83 -3.08 1.14 2.77
CA ASP A 83 -2.91 1.50 1.36
C ASP A 83 -4.25 1.51 0.61
N GLY A 84 -4.29 2.25 -0.50
CA GLY A 84 -5.54 2.48 -1.23
C GLY A 84 -6.22 1.23 -1.75
N PHE A 85 -5.45 0.22 -2.16
CA PHE A 85 -6.00 -1.05 -2.58
C PHE A 85 -6.70 -1.77 -1.41
N ARG A 86 -6.04 -1.84 -0.26
CA ARG A 86 -6.60 -2.45 0.94
C ARG A 86 -7.72 -1.62 1.56
N ALA A 87 -7.73 -0.31 1.37
CA ALA A 87 -8.77 0.56 1.93
C ALA A 87 -10.18 0.15 1.47
N VAL A 88 -10.37 -0.15 0.18
CA VAL A 88 -11.67 -0.57 -0.34
C VAL A 88 -12.07 -1.99 0.10
N HIS A 89 -11.09 -2.85 0.38
CA HIS A 89 -11.32 -4.23 0.82
C HIS A 89 -11.48 -4.38 2.33
N GLU A 90 -10.74 -3.61 3.11
CA GLU A 90 -10.66 -3.79 4.57
C GLU A 90 -11.32 -2.65 5.36
N CYS A 91 -11.53 -1.48 4.72
CA CYS A 91 -12.04 -0.28 5.38
C CYS A 91 -13.28 0.30 4.68
N HIS A 92 -14.08 -0.54 4.01
CA HIS A 92 -15.39 -0.12 3.49
C HIS A 92 -16.38 0.18 4.64
N PRO A 93 -17.43 0.97 4.44
CA PRO A 93 -18.46 1.18 5.46
C PRO A 93 -19.05 -0.14 5.96
N GLY A 94 -19.12 -0.31 7.27
CA GLY A 94 -19.56 -1.55 7.93
C GLY A 94 -18.48 -2.62 8.11
N ALA A 95 -17.25 -2.42 7.62
CA ALA A 95 -16.13 -3.32 7.85
C ALA A 95 -15.71 -3.33 9.33
N VAL A 96 -15.24 -4.48 9.80
CA VAL A 96 -14.57 -4.62 11.11
C VAL A 96 -13.07 -4.61 10.87
N TYR A 97 -12.44 -3.48 11.20
CA TYR A 97 -11.00 -3.28 11.11
C TYR A 97 -10.31 -3.65 12.42
N LEU A 98 -9.28 -4.48 12.35
CA LEU A 98 -8.49 -4.89 13.52
C LEU A 98 -7.19 -4.08 13.60
N HIS A 99 -7.00 -3.34 14.69
CA HIS A 99 -5.79 -2.56 14.93
C HIS A 99 -5.27 -2.78 16.35
N GLN A 100 -4.03 -3.27 16.47
CA GLN A 100 -3.36 -3.55 17.76
C GLN A 100 -4.23 -4.36 18.74
N GLY A 101 -4.90 -5.40 18.24
CA GLY A 101 -5.77 -6.26 19.06
C GLY A 101 -7.14 -5.66 19.41
N ARG A 102 -7.47 -4.46 18.91
CA ARG A 102 -8.76 -3.79 19.14
C ARG A 102 -9.56 -3.78 17.85
N GLN A 103 -10.87 -3.97 17.96
CA GLN A 103 -11.79 -3.94 16.82
C GLN A 103 -12.39 -2.54 16.65
N PHE A 104 -12.52 -2.14 15.40
CA PHE A 104 -13.14 -0.88 15.00
C PHE A 104 -14.12 -1.14 13.86
N GLU A 105 -15.33 -0.64 13.97
CA GLU A 105 -16.28 -0.62 12.85
C GLU A 105 -16.03 0.62 12.01
N VAL A 106 -15.83 0.43 10.73
CA VAL A 106 -15.69 1.54 9.77
C VAL A 106 -17.06 2.16 9.52
N THR A 107 -17.17 3.45 9.77
CA THR A 107 -18.40 4.22 9.56
C THR A 107 -18.42 4.96 8.23
N ASP A 108 -17.24 5.31 7.70
CA ASP A 108 -17.11 6.10 6.47
C ASP A 108 -15.76 5.85 5.79
N LEU A 109 -15.77 5.83 4.44
CA LEU A 109 -14.59 5.74 3.59
C LEU A 109 -14.64 6.89 2.56
N ASP A 110 -13.87 7.95 2.82
CA ASP A 110 -13.70 9.07 1.91
C ASP A 110 -12.51 8.83 0.99
N LEU A 111 -12.79 8.40 -0.23
CA LEU A 111 -11.77 8.13 -1.25
C LEU A 111 -11.06 9.40 -1.72
N ALA A 112 -11.77 10.55 -1.77
CA ALA A 112 -11.20 11.81 -2.26
C ALA A 112 -10.23 12.42 -1.24
N GLN A 113 -10.58 12.40 0.05
CA GLN A 113 -9.72 12.89 1.13
C GLN A 113 -8.76 11.83 1.67
N ARG A 114 -8.88 10.58 1.22
CA ARG A 114 -8.08 9.43 1.68
C ARG A 114 -8.17 9.23 3.19
N LYS A 115 -9.39 9.25 3.68
CA LYS A 115 -9.69 9.11 5.09
C LYS A 115 -10.69 8.00 5.32
N VAL A 116 -10.44 7.24 6.37
CA VAL A 116 -11.34 6.23 6.92
C VAL A 116 -11.76 6.69 8.30
N ARG A 117 -13.05 6.69 8.58
CA ARG A 117 -13.58 6.96 9.93
C ARG A 117 -14.02 5.65 10.55
N ALA A 118 -13.60 5.42 11.79
CA ALA A 118 -13.92 4.18 12.50
C ALA A 118 -14.24 4.45 13.96
N ARG A 119 -15.09 3.59 14.55
CA ARG A 119 -15.43 3.64 15.96
C ARG A 119 -15.06 2.33 16.64
N PRO A 120 -14.64 2.34 17.92
CA PRO A 120 -14.39 1.12 18.68
C PRO A 120 -15.66 0.27 18.76
N VAL A 121 -15.50 -1.06 18.61
CA VAL A 121 -16.57 -2.04 18.82
C VAL A 121 -16.01 -3.30 19.46
N GLU A 122 -16.89 -4.13 20.02
CA GLU A 122 -16.60 -5.50 20.43
C GLU A 122 -17.63 -6.41 19.78
N VAL A 123 -17.19 -7.25 18.84
CA VAL A 123 -18.08 -8.12 18.08
C VAL A 123 -17.46 -9.51 17.93
N ASP A 124 -18.29 -10.53 17.75
CA ASP A 124 -17.89 -11.94 17.57
C ASP A 124 -17.81 -12.37 16.12
N TYR A 125 -17.77 -11.40 15.20
CA TYR A 125 -17.67 -11.62 13.77
C TYR A 125 -16.57 -10.77 13.13
N TYR A 126 -16.14 -11.16 11.94
CA TYR A 126 -15.31 -10.37 11.04
C TYR A 126 -16.05 -10.12 9.73
N THR A 127 -15.53 -9.21 8.91
CA THR A 127 -16.07 -8.89 7.60
C THR A 127 -15.14 -9.36 6.50
N GLN A 128 -15.72 -9.87 5.40
CA GLN A 128 -14.99 -10.30 4.22
C GLN A 128 -15.69 -9.76 2.99
N THR A 129 -14.97 -9.01 2.16
CA THR A 129 -15.53 -8.47 0.91
C THR A 129 -15.81 -9.56 -0.12
N THR A 130 -16.82 -9.30 -0.93
CA THR A 130 -17.16 -10.05 -2.14
C THR A 130 -17.08 -9.12 -3.33
N GLY A 131 -16.68 -9.65 -4.49
CA GLY A 131 -16.53 -8.82 -5.68
C GLY A 131 -16.04 -9.60 -6.88
N ASP A 132 -15.89 -8.89 -7.98
CA ASP A 132 -15.47 -9.43 -9.26
C ASP A 132 -14.09 -8.90 -9.61
N LYS A 133 -13.31 -9.75 -10.29
CA LYS A 133 -11.99 -9.42 -10.80
C LYS A 133 -11.91 -9.78 -12.28
N GLU A 134 -11.58 -8.80 -13.10
CA GLU A 134 -11.35 -8.96 -14.53
C GLU A 134 -9.89 -8.69 -14.84
N THR A 135 -9.29 -9.55 -15.68
CA THR A 135 -7.90 -9.41 -16.12
C THR A 135 -7.84 -9.38 -17.64
N GLU A 136 -7.36 -8.27 -18.18
CA GLU A 136 -7.14 -8.06 -19.59
C GLU A 136 -5.64 -8.15 -19.90
N ILE A 137 -5.24 -8.97 -20.87
CA ILE A 137 -3.86 -9.06 -21.34
C ILE A 137 -3.68 -7.98 -22.39
N LEU A 138 -2.91 -6.94 -22.08
CA LEU A 138 -2.64 -5.82 -23.00
C LEU A 138 -1.54 -6.15 -24.00
N GLU A 139 -0.48 -6.83 -23.53
CA GLU A 139 0.71 -7.11 -24.34
C GLU A 139 1.46 -8.32 -23.80
N CYS A 140 1.95 -9.17 -24.69
CA CYS A 140 2.89 -10.23 -24.34
C CYS A 140 4.29 -9.83 -24.84
N GLN A 141 5.22 -9.55 -23.92
CA GLN A 141 6.58 -9.07 -24.22
C GLN A 141 7.58 -10.21 -24.38
N ALA A 142 7.39 -11.29 -23.62
CA ALA A 142 8.25 -12.45 -23.71
C ALA A 142 7.51 -13.71 -23.27
N PHE A 143 8.00 -14.86 -23.71
CA PHE A 143 7.51 -16.15 -23.23
C PHE A 143 8.65 -17.14 -23.05
N ARG A 144 8.44 -18.13 -22.19
CA ARG A 144 9.36 -19.24 -21.97
C ARG A 144 8.60 -20.53 -21.71
N GLN A 145 9.02 -21.61 -22.39
CA GLN A 145 8.50 -22.95 -22.07
C GLN A 145 9.01 -23.39 -20.70
N VAL A 146 8.09 -23.82 -19.82
CA VAL A 146 8.40 -24.37 -18.51
C VAL A 146 7.64 -25.68 -18.37
N LYS A 147 8.34 -26.81 -18.60
CA LYS A 147 7.73 -28.15 -18.72
C LYS A 147 6.59 -28.12 -19.74
N ASP A 148 5.37 -28.50 -19.34
CA ASP A 148 4.19 -28.58 -20.20
C ASP A 148 3.39 -27.26 -20.27
N THR A 149 3.91 -26.19 -19.64
CA THR A 149 3.25 -24.88 -19.57
C THR A 149 4.12 -23.78 -20.16
N VAL A 150 3.50 -22.76 -20.75
CA VAL A 150 4.18 -21.56 -21.25
C VAL A 150 4.03 -20.43 -20.23
N ALA A 151 5.13 -20.01 -19.61
CA ALA A 151 5.18 -18.78 -18.85
C ALA A 151 5.27 -17.57 -19.79
N ARG A 152 4.47 -16.54 -19.55
CA ARG A 152 4.46 -15.31 -20.34
C ARG A 152 4.73 -14.12 -19.47
N LEU A 153 5.55 -13.19 -19.94
CA LEU A 153 5.77 -11.87 -19.35
C LEU A 153 5.08 -10.84 -20.24
N GLY A 154 4.33 -9.92 -19.65
CA GLY A 154 3.63 -8.90 -20.40
C GLY A 154 2.96 -7.86 -19.52
N ARG A 155 2.21 -6.97 -20.18
CA ARG A 155 1.40 -5.96 -19.50
C ARG A 155 -0.03 -6.47 -19.32
N LEU A 156 -0.54 -6.30 -18.12
CA LEU A 156 -1.91 -6.67 -17.76
C LEU A 156 -2.63 -5.41 -17.27
N LYS A 157 -3.94 -5.40 -17.48
CA LYS A 157 -4.86 -4.47 -16.80
C LYS A 157 -5.77 -5.31 -15.94
N VAL A 158 -5.74 -5.06 -14.65
CA VAL A 158 -6.60 -5.76 -13.69
C VAL A 158 -7.62 -4.77 -13.14
N THR A 159 -8.90 -5.10 -13.28
CA THR A 159 -9.99 -4.30 -12.73
C THR A 159 -10.70 -5.13 -11.65
N GLU A 160 -10.73 -4.60 -10.43
CA GLU A 160 -11.44 -5.20 -9.31
C GLU A 160 -12.61 -4.31 -8.89
N ARG A 161 -13.75 -4.92 -8.61
CA ARG A 161 -14.94 -4.26 -8.08
C ARG A 161 -15.40 -4.99 -6.82
N VAL A 162 -15.41 -4.28 -5.71
CA VAL A 162 -16.04 -4.76 -4.48
C VAL A 162 -17.55 -4.50 -4.59
N THR A 163 -18.36 -5.57 -4.63
CA THR A 163 -19.81 -5.51 -4.82
C THR A 163 -20.59 -5.75 -3.54
N GLY A 164 -19.90 -6.20 -2.48
CA GLY A 164 -20.53 -6.46 -1.20
C GLY A 164 -19.55 -6.95 -0.16
N PHE A 165 -20.08 -7.33 1.00
CA PHE A 165 -19.34 -8.01 2.04
C PHE A 165 -20.21 -8.95 2.86
N ASP A 166 -19.59 -9.99 3.38
CA ASP A 166 -20.18 -10.94 4.32
C ASP A 166 -19.74 -10.61 5.74
N LYS A 167 -20.65 -10.69 6.70
CA LYS A 167 -20.32 -10.86 8.12
C LYS A 167 -20.19 -12.35 8.41
N ARG A 168 -19.08 -12.75 9.02
CA ARG A 168 -18.76 -14.14 9.32
C ARG A 168 -18.37 -14.31 10.78
N ARG A 169 -18.82 -15.40 11.43
CA ARG A 169 -18.43 -15.72 12.80
C ARG A 169 -16.94 -15.96 12.90
N ILE A 170 -16.32 -15.49 13.98
CA ILE A 170 -14.90 -15.75 14.25
C ILE A 170 -14.69 -17.25 14.50
N LEU A 171 -15.59 -17.89 15.27
CA LEU A 171 -15.58 -19.32 15.48
C LEU A 171 -16.53 -19.98 14.47
N GLY A 172 -16.03 -21.00 13.73
CA GLY A 172 -16.81 -21.74 12.73
C GLY A 172 -16.79 -21.13 11.33
N GLN A 173 -16.47 -19.85 11.18
CA GLN A 173 -16.40 -19.11 9.91
C GLN A 173 -17.71 -19.09 9.09
N ASP A 174 -18.81 -19.43 9.71
CA ASP A 174 -20.13 -19.41 9.08
C ASP A 174 -20.51 -17.97 8.69
N ARG A 175 -21.11 -17.86 7.49
CA ARG A 175 -21.66 -16.60 7.03
C ARG A 175 -22.95 -16.28 7.80
N ILE A 176 -22.99 -15.11 8.43
CA ILE A 176 -24.16 -14.62 9.17
C ILE A 176 -25.11 -13.92 8.20
N VAL A 177 -24.59 -12.95 7.44
CA VAL A 177 -25.37 -12.10 6.53
C VAL A 177 -24.45 -11.46 5.50
N SER A 178 -25.02 -11.15 4.31
CA SER A 178 -24.33 -10.41 3.24
C SER A 178 -24.96 -9.03 3.06
N TYR A 179 -24.14 -8.04 2.77
CA TYR A 179 -24.55 -6.67 2.46
C TYR A 179 -23.99 -6.25 1.11
N PRO A 180 -24.78 -5.56 0.28
CA PRO A 180 -24.29 -4.95 -0.94
C PRO A 180 -23.41 -3.73 -0.62
N LEU A 181 -22.41 -3.47 -1.48
CA LEU A 181 -21.62 -2.25 -1.50
C LEU A 181 -21.61 -1.69 -2.92
N ASP A 182 -21.62 -0.36 -3.01
CA ASP A 182 -21.45 0.36 -4.27
C ASP A 182 -20.18 1.19 -4.19
N LEU A 183 -19.06 0.52 -4.43
CA LEU A 183 -17.73 1.16 -4.46
C LEU A 183 -17.24 1.25 -5.92
N PRO A 184 -16.49 2.31 -6.27
CA PRO A 184 -15.96 2.44 -7.62
C PRO A 184 -14.96 1.30 -7.89
N PRO A 185 -14.89 0.82 -9.15
CA PRO A 185 -13.90 -0.18 -9.54
C PRO A 185 -12.49 0.40 -9.41
N HIS A 186 -11.56 -0.45 -8.99
CA HIS A 186 -10.15 -0.14 -8.91
C HIS A 186 -9.40 -0.83 -10.05
N THR A 187 -8.59 -0.08 -10.79
CA THR A 187 -7.81 -0.58 -11.93
C THR A 187 -6.32 -0.39 -11.68
N PHE A 188 -5.51 -1.42 -11.95
CA PHE A 188 -4.04 -1.41 -11.82
C PHE A 188 -3.38 -2.31 -12.85
#